data_01193ee0923d7fec4e3a01b7f4edd6ff
#
_entry.id   01193ee0923d7fec4e3a01b7f4edd6ff
#
_cell.length_a   1.000
_cell.length_b   1.000
_cell.length_c   1.000
_cell.angle_alpha   90.00
_cell.angle_beta   90.00
_cell.angle_gamma   90.00
#
_symmetry.space_group_name_H-M   'P 1'
#
loop_
_entity.id
_entity.type
_entity.pdbx_description
1 polymer ?
#
loop_
_entity_poly.entity_id
_entity_poly.type
_entity_poly.pdbx_seq_one_letter_code
_entity_poly.pdbx_strand_id
1 'polypeptide(L)'
;YSSAASDVYKRQPYYYTDAISNNAIKFINEHEADRPFFLYMAYTAPHWPMHALEEDIEKYKGRYSKGWDQLRKERYDRMIDLGLIDSDWALTDRDDGIEPWETIEEKDWYERRMEVYAAMIDRMDQGIGRVVSTLENHDLMENTLIFFLADNGGCAEEYGSRGAVKPDPETVGITVAMEPDELQTAMQPDRTRDGRPVKTGFGVMPGPADTYIAYGKPWALSLIHI
;
A
#
# COMPACT_ATOMS: atom_id res chain seq x y z
N TYR A 1 -10.58 -23.80 24.09
CA TYR A 1 -9.76 -22.85 23.34
C TYR A 1 -8.94 -22.02 24.32
N SER A 2 -7.61 -22.08 24.22
CA SER A 2 -6.68 -21.50 25.18
C SER A 2 -6.72 -19.99 25.10
N SER A 3 -6.84 -19.31 26.25
CA SER A 3 -6.76 -17.85 26.40
C SER A 3 -5.47 -17.26 25.80
N ALA A 4 -4.40 -18.04 25.72
CA ALA A 4 -3.13 -17.64 25.14
C ALA A 4 -3.21 -17.37 23.61
N ALA A 5 -4.00 -18.13 22.85
CA ALA A 5 -4.20 -17.88 21.41
C ALA A 5 -4.97 -16.58 21.16
N SER A 6 -5.97 -16.26 22.02
CA SER A 6 -6.71 -15.02 21.92
C SER A 6 -5.86 -13.80 22.27
N ASP A 7 -4.90 -13.93 23.17
CA ASP A 7 -4.01 -12.84 23.58
C ASP A 7 -2.92 -12.51 22.54
N VAL A 8 -2.49 -13.51 21.76
CA VAL A 8 -1.57 -13.28 20.63
C VAL A 8 -2.26 -12.52 19.50
N TYR A 9 -3.50 -12.84 19.19
CA TYR A 9 -4.30 -12.08 18.21
C TYR A 9 -4.61 -10.65 18.64
N LYS A 10 -4.71 -10.38 19.94
CA LYS A 10 -4.96 -9.04 20.49
C LYS A 10 -3.73 -8.12 20.47
N ARG A 11 -2.53 -8.66 20.27
CA ARG A 11 -1.27 -7.91 20.35
C ARG A 11 -0.64 -7.55 19.02
N GLN A 12 -1.12 -8.12 17.91
CA GLN A 12 -0.63 -7.77 16.59
C GLN A 12 -1.54 -6.71 15.98
N PRO A 13 -0.97 -5.62 15.42
CA PRO A 13 -1.76 -4.65 14.68
C PRO A 13 -2.46 -5.38 13.53
N TYR A 14 -3.78 -5.24 13.45
CA TYR A 14 -4.54 -5.77 12.33
C TYR A 14 -4.21 -4.99 11.08
N TYR A 15 -3.68 -5.65 10.07
CA TYR A 15 -3.41 -5.07 8.77
C TYR A 15 -4.16 -5.85 7.68
N TYR A 16 -5.02 -5.16 6.93
CA TYR A 16 -5.98 -5.83 6.04
C TYR A 16 -5.31 -6.63 4.92
N THR A 17 -4.21 -6.13 4.35
CA THR A 17 -3.40 -6.85 3.36
C THR A 17 -2.91 -8.20 3.89
N ASP A 18 -2.44 -8.23 5.14
CA ASP A 18 -2.03 -9.47 5.81
C ASP A 18 -3.22 -10.41 6.05
N ALA A 19 -4.37 -9.85 6.43
CA ALA A 19 -5.57 -10.65 6.66
C ALA A 19 -6.03 -11.37 5.38
N ILE A 20 -5.97 -10.70 4.22
CA ILE A 20 -6.26 -11.32 2.92
C ILE A 20 -5.32 -12.50 2.66
N SER A 21 -4.01 -12.28 2.78
CA SER A 21 -3.00 -13.34 2.56
C SER A 21 -3.15 -14.50 3.52
N ASN A 22 -3.37 -14.21 4.82
CA ASN A 22 -3.51 -15.22 5.85
C ASN A 22 -4.77 -16.08 5.65
N ASN A 23 -5.88 -15.49 5.21
CA ASN A 23 -7.08 -16.25 4.87
C ASN A 23 -6.89 -17.09 3.63
N ALA A 24 -6.20 -16.59 2.61
CA ALA A 24 -5.85 -17.37 1.41
C ALA A 24 -5.02 -18.60 1.79
N ILE A 25 -3.97 -18.43 2.59
CA ILE A 25 -3.14 -19.52 3.12
C ILE A 25 -3.98 -20.53 3.91
N LYS A 26 -4.87 -20.03 4.77
CA LYS A 26 -5.77 -20.88 5.53
C LYS A 26 -6.65 -21.72 4.60
N PHE A 27 -7.25 -21.12 3.59
CA PHE A 27 -8.12 -21.83 2.63
C PHE A 27 -7.36 -22.90 1.84
N ILE A 28 -6.11 -22.63 1.44
CA ILE A 28 -5.28 -23.62 0.76
C ILE A 28 -4.93 -24.76 1.71
N ASN A 29 -4.56 -24.48 2.96
CA ASN A 29 -4.24 -25.52 3.95
C ASN A 29 -5.44 -26.40 4.33
N GLU A 30 -6.65 -25.85 4.29
CA GLU A 30 -7.88 -26.58 4.58
C GLU A 30 -8.51 -27.27 3.35
N HIS A 31 -7.92 -27.06 2.18
CA HIS A 31 -8.43 -27.60 0.92
C HIS A 31 -8.18 -29.10 0.77
N GLU A 32 -9.20 -29.83 0.31
CA GLU A 32 -9.07 -31.26 -0.05
C GLU A 32 -8.36 -31.39 -1.41
N ALA A 33 -7.16 -31.98 -1.43
CA ALA A 33 -6.26 -32.01 -2.57
C ALA A 33 -6.80 -32.74 -3.83
N ASP A 34 -7.88 -33.51 -3.70
CA ASP A 34 -8.53 -34.24 -4.79
C ASP A 34 -9.54 -33.39 -5.60
N ARG A 35 -9.75 -32.14 -5.21
CA ARG A 35 -10.70 -31.24 -5.86
C ARG A 35 -10.01 -30.02 -6.48
N PRO A 36 -10.47 -29.53 -7.63
CA PRO A 36 -10.02 -28.24 -8.12
C PRO A 36 -10.55 -27.11 -7.24
N PHE A 37 -9.79 -26.01 -7.12
CA PHE A 37 -10.24 -24.82 -6.45
C PHE A 37 -10.13 -23.59 -7.37
N PHE A 38 -10.88 -22.55 -7.03
CA PHE A 38 -10.74 -21.21 -7.57
C PHE A 38 -10.59 -20.25 -6.39
N LEU A 39 -9.49 -19.50 -6.36
CA LEU A 39 -9.19 -18.53 -5.32
C LEU A 39 -9.04 -17.15 -5.96
N TYR A 40 -9.88 -16.20 -5.55
CA TYR A 40 -9.78 -14.80 -5.92
C TYR A 40 -9.28 -13.97 -4.74
N MET A 41 -8.06 -13.44 -4.87
CA MET A 41 -7.42 -12.62 -3.85
C MET A 41 -7.53 -11.14 -4.22
N ALA A 42 -8.55 -10.47 -3.72
CA ALA A 42 -8.82 -9.06 -4.00
C ALA A 42 -8.09 -8.17 -2.99
N TYR A 43 -6.83 -7.85 -3.25
CA TYR A 43 -6.10 -6.88 -2.46
C TYR A 43 -6.65 -5.47 -2.69
N THR A 44 -6.78 -4.70 -1.61
CA THR A 44 -7.10 -3.28 -1.69
C THR A 44 -5.83 -2.42 -1.82
N ALA A 45 -4.69 -2.93 -1.38
CA ALA A 45 -3.41 -2.27 -1.59
C ALA A 45 -3.03 -2.30 -3.10
N PRO A 46 -2.46 -1.21 -3.64
CA PRO A 46 -2.05 0.03 -2.97
C PRO A 46 -3.06 1.18 -3.11
N HIS A 47 -4.36 0.89 -3.17
CA HIS A 47 -5.43 1.89 -3.25
C HIS A 47 -5.42 2.83 -2.04
N TRP A 48 -5.85 4.05 -2.23
CA TRP A 48 -6.03 5.00 -1.14
C TRP A 48 -7.21 4.59 -0.21
N PRO A 49 -7.25 4.98 1.07
CA PRO A 49 -6.22 5.73 1.80
C PRO A 49 -4.92 4.93 1.95
N MET A 50 -3.80 5.58 1.68
CA MET A 50 -2.50 4.93 1.79
C MET A 50 -2.08 4.82 3.24
N HIS A 51 -1.76 3.61 3.64
CA HIS A 51 -1.35 3.28 4.99
C HIS A 51 -0.49 2.02 4.97
N ALA A 52 0.68 2.05 5.57
CA ALA A 52 1.61 0.93 5.65
C ALA A 52 2.17 0.75 7.06
N LEU A 53 2.77 -0.39 7.32
CA LEU A 53 3.48 -0.64 8.57
C LEU A 53 4.82 0.09 8.56
N GLU A 54 5.21 0.65 9.70
CA GLU A 54 6.45 1.44 9.82
C GLU A 54 7.69 0.62 9.40
N GLU A 55 7.74 -0.65 9.75
CA GLU A 55 8.83 -1.56 9.37
C GLU A 55 9.01 -1.70 7.85
N ASP A 56 7.91 -1.63 7.09
CA ASP A 56 7.96 -1.68 5.64
C ASP A 56 8.30 -0.31 5.05
N ILE A 57 7.82 0.79 5.64
CA ILE A 57 8.13 2.15 5.19
C ILE A 57 9.63 2.44 5.32
N GLU A 58 10.25 2.05 6.43
CA GLU A 58 11.68 2.26 6.68
C GLU A 58 12.60 1.60 5.62
N LYS A 59 12.14 0.53 4.94
CA LYS A 59 12.89 -0.09 3.82
C LYS A 59 13.03 0.85 2.62
N TYR A 60 12.12 1.79 2.47
CA TYR A 60 12.03 2.70 1.33
C TYR A 60 12.52 4.11 1.64
N LYS A 61 12.94 4.37 2.87
CA LYS A 61 13.42 5.67 3.31
C LYS A 61 14.55 6.19 2.43
N GLY A 62 14.36 7.41 1.92
CA GLY A 62 15.31 8.09 1.05
C GLY A 62 15.36 7.59 -0.40
N ARG A 63 14.61 6.55 -0.77
CA ARG A 63 14.63 6.03 -2.14
C ARG A 63 14.05 6.97 -3.18
N TYR A 64 13.20 7.89 -2.76
CA TYR A 64 12.49 8.83 -3.64
C TYR A 64 13.05 10.25 -3.59
N SER A 65 14.13 10.49 -2.86
CA SER A 65 14.80 11.78 -2.69
C SER A 65 15.29 12.41 -4.01
N LYS A 66 15.58 11.57 -5.02
CA LYS A 66 15.96 12.02 -6.37
C LYS A 66 14.80 12.69 -7.13
N GLY A 67 13.56 12.47 -6.67
CA GLY A 67 12.36 13.00 -7.28
C GLY A 67 11.91 12.29 -8.55
N TRP A 68 10.74 12.69 -9.04
CA TRP A 68 10.08 12.01 -10.16
C TRP A 68 10.80 12.12 -11.48
N ASP A 69 11.47 13.23 -11.80
CA ASP A 69 12.14 13.40 -13.08
C ASP A 69 13.29 12.39 -13.24
N GLN A 70 14.15 12.31 -12.22
CA GLN A 70 15.29 11.39 -12.24
C GLN A 70 14.83 9.93 -12.18
N LEU A 71 13.89 9.61 -11.28
CA LEU A 71 13.40 8.24 -11.11
C LEU A 71 12.65 7.75 -12.36
N ARG A 72 11.92 8.65 -13.05
CA ARG A 72 11.28 8.36 -14.33
C ARG A 72 12.28 7.93 -15.39
N LYS A 73 13.39 8.69 -15.48
CA LYS A 73 14.47 8.35 -16.41
C LYS A 73 15.12 7.01 -16.04
N GLU A 74 15.46 6.79 -14.76
CA GLU A 74 16.05 5.53 -14.29
C GLU A 74 15.14 4.33 -14.56
N ARG A 75 13.84 4.49 -14.41
CA ARG A 75 12.87 3.46 -14.74
C ARG A 75 12.84 3.17 -16.23
N TYR A 76 12.82 4.18 -17.08
CA TYR A 76 12.83 4.04 -18.52
C TYR A 76 14.09 3.30 -18.99
N ASP A 77 15.26 3.74 -18.54
CA ASP A 77 16.55 3.11 -18.87
C ASP A 77 16.53 1.61 -18.47
N ARG A 78 16.04 1.31 -17.27
CA ARG A 78 15.93 -0.07 -16.77
C ARG A 78 14.94 -0.92 -17.59
N MET A 79 13.85 -0.34 -18.07
CA MET A 79 12.89 -1.08 -18.92
C MET A 79 13.52 -1.47 -20.26
N ILE A 80 14.37 -0.61 -20.84
CA ILE A 80 15.18 -0.93 -22.04
C ILE A 80 16.16 -2.06 -21.71
N ASP A 81 16.92 -1.94 -20.62
CA ASP A 81 17.92 -2.94 -20.20
C ASP A 81 17.29 -4.31 -19.96
N LEU A 82 16.05 -4.36 -19.49
CA LEU A 82 15.28 -5.59 -19.28
C LEU A 82 14.59 -6.12 -20.55
N GLY A 83 14.68 -5.40 -21.68
CA GLY A 83 14.00 -5.75 -22.93
C GLY A 83 12.48 -5.65 -22.87
N LEU A 84 11.93 -4.85 -21.95
CA LEU A 84 10.47 -4.63 -21.80
C LEU A 84 9.95 -3.60 -22.81
N ILE A 85 10.79 -2.66 -23.22
CA ILE A 85 10.51 -1.67 -24.27
C ILE A 85 11.69 -1.58 -25.21
N ASP A 86 11.44 -1.13 -26.43
CA ASP A 86 12.48 -0.89 -27.42
C ASP A 86 13.16 0.47 -27.18
N SER A 87 14.46 0.55 -27.41
CA SER A 87 15.23 1.80 -27.30
C SER A 87 14.78 2.88 -28.30
N ASP A 88 14.09 2.50 -29.36
CA ASP A 88 13.51 3.44 -30.34
C ASP A 88 12.24 4.13 -29.82
N TRP A 89 11.70 3.68 -28.69
CA TRP A 89 10.55 4.30 -28.05
C TRP A 89 11.01 5.41 -27.12
N ALA A 90 10.97 6.64 -27.60
CA ALA A 90 11.43 7.78 -26.84
C ALA A 90 10.58 8.00 -25.57
N LEU A 91 11.24 8.33 -24.47
CA LEU A 91 10.56 8.81 -23.27
C LEU A 91 9.84 10.12 -23.58
N THR A 92 8.56 10.21 -23.28
CA THR A 92 7.78 11.46 -23.46
C THR A 92 8.32 12.57 -22.55
N ASP A 93 8.03 13.81 -22.89
CA ASP A 93 8.30 14.94 -22.01
C ASP A 93 7.49 14.82 -20.70
N ARG A 94 7.93 15.51 -19.65
CA ARG A 94 7.14 15.64 -18.44
C ARG A 94 5.81 16.34 -18.77
N ASP A 95 4.73 15.94 -18.12
CA ASP A 95 3.44 16.63 -18.21
C ASP A 95 3.58 18.11 -17.81
N ASP A 96 3.08 19.02 -18.65
CA ASP A 96 3.20 20.47 -18.46
C ASP A 96 2.54 20.97 -17.17
N GLY A 97 1.59 20.23 -16.64
CA GLY A 97 0.91 20.52 -15.36
C GLY A 97 1.69 20.07 -14.12
N ILE A 98 2.90 19.50 -14.30
CA ILE A 98 3.74 19.02 -13.21
C ILE A 98 5.02 19.85 -13.11
N GLU A 99 5.25 20.44 -11.95
CA GLU A 99 6.47 21.20 -11.68
C GLU A 99 7.72 20.30 -11.66
N PRO A 100 8.89 20.81 -12.08
CA PRO A 100 10.15 20.11 -11.92
C PRO A 100 10.42 19.79 -10.44
N TRP A 101 10.96 18.61 -10.16
CA TRP A 101 11.31 18.22 -8.78
C TRP A 101 12.20 19.23 -8.08
N GLU A 102 13.14 19.84 -8.79
CA GLU A 102 14.06 20.82 -8.23
C GLU A 102 13.37 22.02 -7.62
N THR A 103 12.22 22.44 -8.16
CA THR A 103 11.46 23.62 -7.73
C THR A 103 10.47 23.36 -6.62
N ILE A 104 10.26 22.08 -6.25
CA ILE A 104 9.31 21.70 -5.20
C ILE A 104 9.86 22.08 -3.82
N GLU A 105 9.05 22.78 -3.04
CA GLU A 105 9.39 23.18 -1.67
C GLU A 105 9.18 22.05 -0.65
N GLU A 106 8.11 21.26 -0.80
CA GLU A 106 7.70 20.21 0.17
C GLU A 106 8.21 18.81 -0.23
N LYS A 107 9.50 18.69 -0.59
CA LYS A 107 10.09 17.44 -1.06
C LYS A 107 9.88 16.27 -0.10
N ASP A 108 10.12 16.50 1.19
CA ASP A 108 9.99 15.47 2.23
C ASP A 108 8.57 14.88 2.29
N TRP A 109 7.55 15.72 2.07
CA TRP A 109 6.17 15.27 2.07
C TRP A 109 5.85 14.40 0.83
N TYR A 110 6.33 14.81 -0.35
CA TYR A 110 6.16 14.01 -1.56
C TYR A 110 6.94 12.69 -1.49
N GLU A 111 8.16 12.73 -0.97
CA GLU A 111 9.00 11.56 -0.78
C GLU A 111 8.33 10.55 0.15
N ARG A 112 7.88 11.00 1.33
CA ARG A 112 7.24 10.12 2.32
C ARG A 112 5.98 9.45 1.78
N ARG A 113 5.19 10.13 0.97
CA ARG A 113 4.01 9.54 0.32
C ARG A 113 4.39 8.35 -0.56
N MET A 114 5.45 8.47 -1.34
CA MET A 114 5.93 7.37 -2.18
C MET A 114 6.57 6.24 -1.40
N GLU A 115 7.23 6.54 -0.28
CA GLU A 115 7.73 5.52 0.64
C GLU A 115 6.58 4.66 1.19
N VAL A 116 5.49 5.31 1.62
CA VAL A 116 4.28 4.61 2.09
C VAL A 116 3.64 3.79 0.97
N TYR A 117 3.51 4.34 -0.24
CA TYR A 117 2.97 3.62 -1.40
C TYR A 117 3.79 2.37 -1.73
N ALA A 118 5.11 2.50 -1.76
CA ALA A 118 6.01 1.38 -2.01
C ALA A 118 5.94 0.31 -0.91
N ALA A 119 5.82 0.74 0.34
CA ALA A 119 5.66 -0.16 1.48
C ALA A 119 4.35 -0.96 1.43
N MET A 120 3.26 -0.36 0.94
CA MET A 120 2.00 -1.09 0.72
C MET A 120 2.17 -2.19 -0.32
N ILE A 121 2.88 -1.91 -1.41
CA ILE A 121 3.16 -2.89 -2.47
C ILE A 121 4.08 -3.99 -1.94
N ASP A 122 5.13 -3.63 -1.21
CA ASP A 122 6.06 -4.59 -0.58
C ASP A 122 5.32 -5.55 0.35
N ARG A 123 4.43 -5.05 1.20
CA ARG A 123 3.64 -5.91 2.09
C ARG A 123 2.72 -6.85 1.34
N MET A 124 2.10 -6.38 0.27
CA MET A 124 1.28 -7.22 -0.61
C MET A 124 2.13 -8.31 -1.26
N ASP A 125 3.31 -7.97 -1.80
CA ASP A 125 4.23 -8.90 -2.43
C ASP A 125 4.71 -9.98 -1.46
N GLN A 126 5.06 -9.62 -0.23
CA GLN A 126 5.37 -10.57 0.85
C GLN A 126 4.20 -11.54 1.11
N GLY A 127 2.98 -11.02 1.10
CA GLY A 127 1.76 -11.83 1.24
C GLY A 127 1.59 -12.83 0.11
N ILE A 128 1.78 -12.39 -1.13
CA ILE A 128 1.73 -13.23 -2.34
C ILE A 128 2.81 -14.33 -2.26
N GLY A 129 4.04 -13.95 -1.88
CA GLY A 129 5.14 -14.91 -1.70
C GLY A 129 4.80 -16.03 -0.71
N ARG A 130 4.14 -15.69 0.41
CA ARG A 130 3.67 -16.69 1.38
C ARG A 130 2.61 -17.63 0.81
N VAL A 131 1.70 -17.12 -0.01
CA VAL A 131 0.68 -17.93 -0.69
C VAL A 131 1.33 -18.88 -1.70
N VAL A 132 2.25 -18.39 -2.53
CA VAL A 132 3.02 -19.21 -3.48
C VAL A 132 3.78 -20.32 -2.75
N SER A 133 4.51 -19.98 -1.68
CA SER A 133 5.20 -20.99 -0.85
C SER A 133 4.26 -22.01 -0.23
N THR A 134 3.02 -21.61 0.08
CA THR A 134 2.02 -22.58 0.57
C THR A 134 1.60 -23.56 -0.53
N LEU A 135 1.40 -23.09 -1.76
CA LEU A 135 1.10 -23.96 -2.91
C LEU A 135 2.26 -24.94 -3.19
N GLU A 136 3.50 -24.46 -3.11
CA GLU A 136 4.69 -25.31 -3.25
C GLU A 136 4.76 -26.39 -2.18
N ASN A 137 4.52 -26.03 -0.91
CA ASN A 137 4.55 -26.96 0.21
C ASN A 137 3.45 -28.05 0.17
N HIS A 138 2.39 -27.81 -0.61
CA HIS A 138 1.32 -28.78 -0.84
C HIS A 138 1.44 -29.52 -2.18
N ASP A 139 2.56 -29.36 -2.92
CA ASP A 139 2.77 -29.93 -4.25
C ASP A 139 1.69 -29.51 -5.28
N LEU A 140 1.08 -28.32 -5.09
CA LEU A 140 0.00 -27.82 -5.94
C LEU A 140 0.51 -26.88 -7.04
N MET A 141 1.72 -26.37 -6.95
CA MET A 141 2.24 -25.30 -7.81
C MET A 141 2.26 -25.67 -9.28
N GLU A 142 2.70 -26.90 -9.63
CA GLU A 142 2.81 -27.38 -11.01
C GLU A 142 1.44 -27.54 -11.72
N ASN A 143 0.36 -27.62 -10.94
CA ASN A 143 -1.01 -27.74 -11.45
C ASN A 143 -1.90 -26.53 -11.09
N THR A 144 -1.29 -25.39 -10.82
CA THR A 144 -2.00 -24.15 -10.48
C THR A 144 -1.66 -23.06 -11.48
N LEU A 145 -2.69 -22.48 -12.10
CA LEU A 145 -2.55 -21.29 -12.93
C LEU A 145 -2.74 -20.05 -12.07
N ILE A 146 -1.72 -19.18 -12.03
CA ILE A 146 -1.73 -17.93 -11.27
C ILE A 146 -1.81 -16.75 -12.23
N PHE A 147 -2.81 -15.87 -12.03
CA PHE A 147 -2.89 -14.59 -12.69
C PHE A 147 -2.63 -13.47 -11.69
N PHE A 148 -1.73 -12.56 -12.05
CA PHE A 148 -1.54 -11.30 -11.34
C PHE A 148 -1.97 -10.15 -12.25
N LEU A 149 -2.95 -9.38 -11.81
CA LEU A 149 -3.56 -8.32 -12.61
C LEU A 149 -3.72 -7.06 -11.75
N ALA A 150 -3.57 -5.90 -12.38
CA ALA A 150 -4.08 -4.65 -11.85
C ALA A 150 -5.44 -4.37 -12.51
N ASP A 151 -6.42 -3.91 -11.75
CA ASP A 151 -7.77 -3.59 -12.22
C ASP A 151 -7.80 -2.29 -13.05
N ASN A 152 -6.87 -1.38 -12.76
CA ASN A 152 -6.70 -0.11 -13.46
C ASN A 152 -5.25 0.39 -13.35
N GLY A 153 -4.97 1.50 -14.01
CA GLY A 153 -3.69 2.19 -13.94
C GLY A 153 -3.54 3.04 -12.68
N GLY A 154 -2.41 3.73 -12.56
CA GLY A 154 -2.13 4.65 -11.47
C GLY A 154 -3.14 5.80 -11.40
N CYS A 155 -3.59 6.12 -10.19
CA CYS A 155 -4.54 7.21 -9.96
C CYS A 155 -3.82 8.56 -9.90
N ALA A 156 -4.22 9.50 -10.77
CA ALA A 156 -3.71 10.86 -10.78
C ALA A 156 -4.59 11.83 -9.98
N GLU A 157 -5.59 11.35 -9.30
CA GLU A 157 -6.47 12.17 -8.47
C GLU A 157 -5.72 12.72 -7.26
N GLU A 158 -5.98 13.97 -6.95
CA GLU A 158 -5.42 14.63 -5.78
C GLU A 158 -6.56 15.24 -4.97
N TYR A 159 -6.94 14.53 -3.92
CA TYR A 159 -7.94 15.00 -2.97
C TYR A 159 -7.24 15.70 -1.81
N GLY A 160 -7.50 16.99 -1.68
CA GLY A 160 -6.99 17.80 -0.58
C GLY A 160 -5.82 18.71 -0.97
N SER A 161 -5.74 19.85 -0.27
CA SER A 161 -4.65 20.80 -0.46
C SER A 161 -3.38 20.35 0.28
N ARG A 162 -2.24 20.82 -0.24
CA ARG A 162 -0.92 20.73 0.36
C ARG A 162 -0.97 21.07 1.82
N GLY A 163 -1.11 20.75 2.78
CA GLY A 163 -1.20 21.17 4.19
C GLY A 163 -2.36 20.59 4.97
N ALA A 164 -3.38 20.05 4.29
CA ALA A 164 -4.53 19.47 4.98
C ALA A 164 -4.26 18.04 5.51
N VAL A 165 -3.16 17.42 5.12
CA VAL A 165 -2.96 15.97 5.25
C VAL A 165 -1.91 15.56 6.28
N LYS A 166 -1.14 16.50 6.86
CA LYS A 166 -0.27 16.14 7.99
C LYS A 166 -1.10 16.00 9.26
N PRO A 167 -1.33 14.79 9.77
CA PRO A 167 -1.82 14.65 11.13
C PRO A 167 -0.80 15.32 12.04
N ASP A 168 -1.22 16.35 12.77
CA ASP A 168 -0.39 16.89 13.83
C ASP A 168 -0.56 15.99 15.06
N PRO A 169 0.45 15.20 15.43
CA PRO A 169 0.34 14.28 16.57
C PRO A 169 0.08 15.02 17.89
N GLU A 170 0.40 16.30 17.99
CA GLU A 170 0.22 17.08 19.20
C GLU A 170 -1.22 17.59 19.39
N THR A 171 -2.01 17.67 18.32
CA THR A 171 -3.40 18.17 18.38
C THR A 171 -4.43 17.08 18.58
N VAL A 172 -4.00 15.84 18.71
CA VAL A 172 -4.88 14.69 18.75
C VAL A 172 -5.03 14.22 20.18
N GLY A 173 -6.20 14.40 20.75
CA GLY A 173 -6.52 13.96 22.11
C GLY A 173 -6.33 12.45 22.30
N ILE A 174 -6.01 12.05 23.53
CA ILE A 174 -5.95 10.61 23.88
C ILE A 174 -7.36 10.04 23.76
N THR A 175 -7.52 9.02 22.95
CA THR A 175 -8.76 8.23 22.84
C THR A 175 -8.60 6.88 23.53
N VAL A 176 -9.73 6.28 23.89
CA VAL A 176 -9.75 4.95 24.52
C VAL A 176 -9.82 3.89 23.41
N ALA A 177 -9.07 2.81 23.56
CA ALA A 177 -9.15 1.67 22.66
C ALA A 177 -10.58 1.11 22.60
N MET A 178 -10.95 0.56 21.46
CA MET A 178 -12.23 -0.14 21.30
C MET A 178 -12.20 -1.47 22.08
N GLU A 179 -13.35 -1.87 22.58
CA GLU A 179 -13.49 -3.21 23.14
C GLU A 179 -13.24 -4.28 22.06
N PRO A 180 -12.77 -5.48 22.42
CA PRO A 180 -12.40 -6.52 21.45
C PRO A 180 -13.47 -6.87 20.42
N ASP A 181 -14.73 -6.84 20.83
CA ASP A 181 -15.92 -7.15 20.04
C ASP A 181 -16.74 -5.91 19.63
N GLU A 182 -16.28 -4.72 19.96
CA GLU A 182 -16.90 -3.47 19.48
C GLU A 182 -16.76 -3.35 17.96
N LEU A 183 -17.89 -3.15 17.28
CA LEU A 183 -17.89 -2.98 15.82
C LEU A 183 -17.66 -1.52 15.44
N GLN A 184 -16.74 -1.30 14.53
CA GLN A 184 -16.58 0.00 13.89
C GLN A 184 -17.69 0.18 12.85
N THR A 185 -18.70 0.97 13.20
CA THR A 185 -19.89 1.20 12.35
C THR A 185 -19.88 2.56 11.66
N ALA A 186 -18.99 3.47 12.09
CA ALA A 186 -18.90 4.79 11.48
C ALA A 186 -18.15 4.72 10.14
N MET A 187 -18.71 5.35 9.10
CA MET A 187 -18.05 5.48 7.80
C MET A 187 -16.72 6.25 7.91
N GLN A 188 -16.66 7.21 8.83
CA GLN A 188 -15.45 7.94 9.20
C GLN A 188 -15.25 7.76 10.71
N PRO A 189 -14.41 6.81 11.13
CA PRO A 189 -14.16 6.58 12.54
C PRO A 189 -13.37 7.75 13.18
N ASP A 190 -13.63 8.00 14.45
CA ASP A 190 -12.91 8.98 15.25
C ASP A 190 -11.61 8.43 15.86
N ARG A 191 -11.50 7.10 15.91
CA ARG A 191 -10.34 6.40 16.48
C ARG A 191 -10.06 5.09 15.77
N THR A 192 -8.83 4.63 15.86
CA THR A 192 -8.43 3.27 15.51
C THR A 192 -8.85 2.28 16.59
N ARG A 193 -8.78 0.96 16.33
CA ARG A 193 -9.12 -0.04 17.35
C ARG A 193 -8.24 0.01 18.60
N ASP A 194 -6.98 0.37 18.44
CA ASP A 194 -6.03 0.56 19.55
C ASP A 194 -6.13 1.93 20.23
N GLY A 195 -7.13 2.73 19.87
CA GLY A 195 -7.46 4.00 20.54
C GLY A 195 -6.69 5.20 20.01
N ARG A 196 -5.93 5.08 18.94
CA ARG A 196 -5.29 6.23 18.31
C ARG A 196 -6.34 7.09 17.62
N PRO A 197 -6.30 8.39 17.79
CA PRO A 197 -7.27 9.29 17.18
C PRO A 197 -7.08 9.35 15.66
N VAL A 198 -8.21 9.52 14.98
CA VAL A 198 -8.29 9.62 13.53
C VAL A 198 -8.81 11.02 13.19
N LYS A 199 -8.08 11.74 12.34
CA LYS A 199 -8.57 13.02 11.81
C LYS A 199 -9.60 12.75 10.71
N THR A 200 -10.72 13.42 10.80
CA THR A 200 -11.80 13.37 9.82
C THR A 200 -12.07 14.77 9.26
N GLY A 201 -12.49 14.84 8.01
CA GLY A 201 -12.85 16.10 7.37
C GLY A 201 -12.63 16.08 5.86
N PHE A 202 -13.13 17.10 5.18
CA PHE A 202 -12.92 17.23 3.74
C PHE A 202 -11.42 17.44 3.45
N GLY A 203 -10.86 16.59 2.60
CA GLY A 203 -9.43 16.62 2.28
C GLY A 203 -8.51 15.98 3.32
N VAL A 204 -9.07 15.41 4.40
CA VAL A 204 -8.33 14.68 5.44
C VAL A 204 -8.80 13.23 5.44
N MET A 205 -7.85 12.30 5.38
CA MET A 205 -8.17 10.87 5.52
C MET A 205 -8.02 10.44 6.97
N PRO A 206 -8.95 9.60 7.45
CA PRO A 206 -8.84 9.01 8.76
C PRO A 206 -7.66 8.02 8.80
N GLY A 207 -6.79 8.15 9.78
CA GLY A 207 -5.68 7.22 9.96
C GLY A 207 -4.62 7.69 10.95
N PRO A 208 -3.69 6.81 11.31
CA PRO A 208 -2.52 7.17 12.11
C PRO A 208 -1.58 8.11 11.34
N ALA A 209 -0.46 8.48 11.97
CA ALA A 209 0.64 9.14 11.29
C ALA A 209 1.03 8.36 10.03
N ASP A 210 1.48 9.05 9.00
CA ASP A 210 1.81 8.47 7.69
C ASP A 210 0.61 7.82 6.94
N THR A 211 -0.60 8.24 7.24
CA THR A 211 -1.76 7.97 6.40
C THR A 211 -1.95 9.11 5.41
N TYR A 212 -1.96 8.80 4.12
CA TYR A 212 -2.08 9.78 3.04
C TYR A 212 -3.28 9.44 2.16
N ILE A 213 -3.89 10.47 1.55
CA ILE A 213 -4.98 10.24 0.59
C ILE A 213 -4.46 9.48 -0.61
N ALA A 214 -3.40 9.98 -1.25
CA ALA A 214 -2.80 9.38 -2.43
C ALA A 214 -1.32 9.78 -2.54
N TYR A 215 -0.57 9.14 -3.42
CA TYR A 215 0.82 9.52 -3.72
C TYR A 215 0.90 10.84 -4.50
N GLY A 216 -0.21 11.30 -5.08
CA GLY A 216 -0.36 12.60 -5.72
C GLY A 216 -0.10 12.62 -7.23
N LYS A 217 -0.74 13.58 -7.88
CA LYS A 217 -0.69 13.79 -9.32
C LYS A 217 0.75 13.87 -9.89
N PRO A 218 1.72 14.56 -9.26
CA PRO A 218 3.07 14.61 -9.77
C PRO A 218 3.73 13.24 -9.91
N TRP A 219 3.62 12.37 -8.92
CA TRP A 219 4.14 11.01 -9.00
C TRP A 219 3.37 10.15 -10.02
N ALA A 220 2.04 10.28 -10.05
CA ALA A 220 1.23 9.55 -11.00
C ALA A 220 1.64 9.81 -12.44
N LEU A 221 1.68 11.07 -12.85
CA LEU A 221 1.92 11.46 -14.23
C LEU A 221 3.40 11.43 -14.65
N SER A 222 4.31 11.42 -13.67
CA SER A 222 5.74 11.39 -13.97
C SER A 222 6.35 10.00 -13.89
N LEU A 223 6.07 9.25 -12.83
CA LEU A 223 6.72 7.96 -12.58
C LEU A 223 5.84 6.77 -12.94
N ILE A 224 4.54 6.84 -12.72
CA ILE A 224 3.64 5.69 -12.86
C ILE A 224 3.10 5.58 -14.28
N HIS A 225 2.78 6.70 -14.92
CA HIS A 225 2.44 6.75 -16.33
C HIS A 225 3.70 6.92 -17.20
N ILE A 226 4.04 5.91 -17.87
CA ILE A 226 5.05 5.94 -18.94
C ILE A 226 4.38 5.66 -20.28
#